data_ab5c9a9b08f65b2e85ec9aba89f2bdcc
#
_entry.id   ab5c9a9b08f65b2e85ec9aba89f2bdcc
#
_cell.length_a   1.000
_cell.length_b   1.000
_cell.length_c   1.000
_cell.angle_alpha   90.00
_cell.angle_beta   90.00
_cell.angle_gamma   90.00
#
_symmetry.space_group_name_H-M   'P 1'
#
loop_
_entity.id
_entity.type
_entity.pdbx_description
1 polymer ?
#
loop_
_entity_poly.entity_id
_entity_poly.type
_entity_poly.pdbx_seq_one_letter_code
_entity_poly.pdbx_strand_id
1 'polypeptide(L)'
;FSNSVRQNYTRSNSWDGRMRLEWQPDTLTDIMFRPSFTWSTGDGRAHRFSASYNDNPYLYVTAPLTAESIAKLAADSLIMNTQDNNSISYNSSNSLRGMLQYNRRLGSGGRNFTLRVDGSYGKTDVRSLSTNAVHLYMVRNALGLDSTYQTNRYSLTPTRNYSYSAQATYSEPL
;
A
#
# COMPACT_ATOMS: atom_id res chain seq x y z
N PHE A 1 -4.33 -26.03 19.67
CA PHE A 1 -3.72 -24.79 20.17
C PHE A 1 -2.79 -24.19 19.10
N SER A 2 -2.62 -22.85 19.11
CA SER A 2 -1.76 -22.17 18.16
C SER A 2 -1.13 -20.95 18.80
N ASN A 3 0.18 -20.79 18.61
CA ASN A 3 0.93 -19.62 19.04
C ASN A 3 1.60 -18.95 17.84
N SER A 4 1.72 -17.63 17.85
CA SER A 4 2.43 -16.91 16.82
C SER A 4 3.15 -15.68 17.35
N VAL A 5 4.30 -15.38 16.75
CA VAL A 5 5.03 -14.13 16.91
C VAL A 5 5.08 -13.42 15.58
N ARG A 6 4.93 -12.09 15.58
CA ARG A 6 4.96 -11.26 14.38
C ARG A 6 5.84 -10.04 14.62
N GLN A 7 6.68 -9.75 13.65
CA GLN A 7 7.49 -8.55 13.60
C GLN A 7 7.17 -7.80 12.31
N ASN A 8 6.87 -6.51 12.41
CA ASN A 8 6.60 -5.65 11.26
C ASN A 8 7.55 -4.47 11.28
N TYR A 9 8.10 -4.17 10.13
CA TYR A 9 8.85 -2.95 9.87
C TYR A 9 8.21 -2.24 8.69
N THR A 10 7.94 -0.94 8.83
CA THR A 10 7.39 -0.12 7.77
C THR A 10 8.15 1.20 7.72
N ARG A 11 8.54 1.61 6.53
CA ARG A 11 9.14 2.91 6.24
C ARG A 11 8.35 3.57 5.13
N SER A 12 8.00 4.83 5.31
CA SER A 12 7.33 5.62 4.28
C SER A 12 7.99 6.99 4.14
N ASN A 13 8.07 7.47 2.90
CA ASN A 13 8.49 8.82 2.57
C ASN A 13 7.42 9.44 1.68
N SER A 14 7.09 10.70 1.93
CA SER A 14 6.13 11.46 1.12
C SER A 14 6.66 12.86 0.85
N TRP A 15 6.50 13.31 -0.40
CA TRP A 15 6.84 14.64 -0.85
C TRP A 15 5.63 15.23 -1.53
N ASP A 16 5.20 16.38 -1.05
CA ASP A 16 4.08 17.14 -1.58
C ASP A 16 4.55 18.50 -2.05
N GLY A 17 4.14 18.87 -3.24
CA GLY A 17 4.39 20.19 -3.79
C GLY A 17 3.09 20.80 -4.28
N ARG A 18 2.88 22.08 -4.00
CA ARG A 18 1.73 22.86 -4.46
C ARG A 18 2.20 24.22 -4.93
N MET A 19 1.67 24.66 -6.05
CA MET A 19 1.97 25.95 -6.62
C MET A 19 0.67 26.68 -7.01
N ARG A 20 0.68 27.98 -6.96
CA ARG A 20 -0.38 28.84 -7.46
C ARG A 20 0.25 29.92 -8.33
N LEU A 21 -0.14 29.94 -9.57
CA LEU A 21 0.26 30.95 -10.55
C LEU A 21 -0.97 31.75 -10.93
N GLU A 22 -0.85 33.05 -10.84
CA GLU A 22 -1.88 34.01 -11.25
C GLU A 22 -1.30 34.95 -12.28
N TRP A 23 -2.01 35.11 -13.35
CA TRP A 23 -1.62 35.98 -14.45
C TRP A 23 -2.80 36.79 -14.94
N GLN A 24 -2.61 38.11 -14.96
CA GLN A 24 -3.60 39.08 -15.40
C GLN A 24 -3.04 39.79 -16.64
N PRO A 25 -3.28 39.27 -17.86
CA PRO A 25 -2.77 39.86 -19.10
C PRO A 25 -3.39 41.24 -19.39
N ASP A 26 -4.59 41.48 -18.91
CA ASP A 26 -5.31 42.74 -19.00
C ASP A 26 -6.24 42.92 -17.78
N THR A 27 -6.89 44.09 -17.66
CA THR A 27 -7.79 44.43 -16.54
C THR A 27 -9.10 43.63 -16.53
N LEU A 28 -9.41 42.88 -17.59
CA LEU A 28 -10.65 42.12 -17.76
C LEU A 28 -10.41 40.61 -17.69
N THR A 29 -9.17 40.15 -17.75
CA THR A 29 -8.81 38.74 -17.83
C THR A 29 -7.96 38.33 -16.64
N ASP A 30 -8.37 37.26 -15.97
CA ASP A 30 -7.64 36.62 -14.88
C ASP A 30 -7.49 35.14 -15.15
N ILE A 31 -6.26 34.65 -15.11
CA ILE A 31 -5.89 33.25 -15.35
C ILE A 31 -5.20 32.73 -14.09
N MET A 32 -5.74 31.65 -13.54
CA MET A 32 -5.17 31.00 -12.39
C MET A 32 -4.85 29.55 -12.71
N PHE A 33 -3.62 29.14 -12.43
CA PHE A 33 -3.17 27.76 -12.55
C PHE A 33 -2.64 27.23 -11.23
N ARG A 34 -3.18 26.12 -10.78
CA ARG A 34 -2.82 25.47 -9.50
C ARG A 34 -2.38 24.03 -9.73
N PRO A 35 -1.11 23.79 -10.06
CA PRO A 35 -0.57 22.45 -10.07
C PRO A 35 -0.27 21.97 -8.64
N SER A 36 -0.45 20.68 -8.43
CA SER A 36 0.01 19.98 -7.22
C SER A 36 0.54 18.61 -7.59
N PHE A 37 1.60 18.20 -6.92
CA PHE A 37 2.14 16.87 -7.08
C PHE A 37 2.36 16.22 -5.71
N THR A 38 2.18 14.92 -5.64
CA THR A 38 2.51 14.10 -4.49
C THR A 38 3.31 12.91 -4.99
N TRP A 39 4.42 12.64 -4.33
CA TRP A 39 5.22 11.46 -4.55
C TRP A 39 5.43 10.76 -3.23
N SER A 40 5.07 9.48 -3.15
CA SER A 40 5.23 8.69 -1.95
C SER A 40 5.82 7.33 -2.27
N THR A 41 6.68 6.85 -1.37
CA THR A 41 7.23 5.50 -1.41
C THR A 41 7.07 4.86 -0.04
N GLY A 42 6.81 3.57 -0.03
CA GLY A 42 6.69 2.79 1.19
C GLY A 42 7.37 1.44 1.04
N ASP A 43 8.17 1.08 2.04
CA ASP A 43 8.78 -0.23 2.18
C ASP A 43 8.18 -0.91 3.40
N GLY A 44 7.77 -2.16 3.24
CA GLY A 44 7.26 -2.99 4.32
C GLY A 44 8.01 -4.32 4.39
N ARG A 45 8.31 -4.75 5.60
CA ARG A 45 8.80 -6.09 5.86
C ARG A 45 8.01 -6.68 7.02
N ALA A 46 7.47 -7.87 6.84
CA ALA A 46 6.80 -8.60 7.89
C ALA A 46 7.36 -10.01 7.98
N HIS A 47 7.62 -10.43 9.20
CA HIS A 47 7.98 -11.79 9.54
C HIS A 47 6.96 -12.32 10.55
N ARG A 48 6.39 -13.47 10.26
CA ARG A 48 5.49 -14.16 11.17
C ARG A 48 5.92 -15.62 11.31
N PHE A 49 6.22 -16.03 12.52
CA PHE A 49 6.42 -17.41 12.87
C PHE A 49 5.23 -17.90 13.70
N SER A 50 4.68 -19.06 13.35
CA SER A 50 3.56 -19.68 14.08
C SER A 50 3.76 -21.18 14.18
N ALA A 51 3.24 -21.72 15.26
CA ALA A 51 3.23 -23.15 15.52
C ALA A 51 1.85 -23.59 15.99
N SER A 52 1.40 -24.76 15.54
CA SER A 52 0.14 -25.39 15.93
C SER A 52 0.42 -26.69 16.71
N TYR A 53 -0.36 -26.92 17.76
CA TYR A 53 -0.16 -27.97 18.70
C TYR A 53 -1.44 -28.79 18.94
N ASN A 54 -1.30 -30.07 19.23
CA ASN A 54 -2.42 -30.96 19.57
C ASN A 54 -2.98 -30.66 20.95
N ASP A 55 -2.12 -30.23 21.87
CA ASP A 55 -2.49 -29.95 23.28
C ASP A 55 -1.92 -28.57 23.68
N ASN A 56 -2.22 -28.10 24.87
CA ASN A 56 -1.73 -26.84 25.40
C ASN A 56 -0.20 -26.91 25.65
N PRO A 57 0.61 -26.21 24.84
CA PRO A 57 2.05 -26.30 24.91
C PRO A 57 2.63 -25.76 26.22
N TYR A 58 1.91 -24.87 26.91
CA TYR A 58 2.34 -24.28 28.19
C TYR A 58 2.32 -25.24 29.36
N LEU A 59 1.73 -26.43 29.19
CA LEU A 59 1.82 -27.53 30.18
C LEU A 59 3.21 -28.20 30.13
N TYR A 60 3.93 -28.06 29.04
CA TYR A 60 5.18 -28.79 28.78
C TYR A 60 6.40 -27.87 28.70
N VAL A 61 6.20 -26.59 28.22
CA VAL A 61 7.25 -25.61 28.04
C VAL A 61 6.76 -24.20 28.34
N THR A 62 7.64 -23.32 28.79
CA THR A 62 7.30 -21.93 29.14
C THR A 62 7.26 -21.02 27.91
N ALA A 63 8.06 -21.28 26.87
CA ALA A 63 8.19 -20.47 25.66
C ALA A 63 8.05 -21.35 24.40
N PRO A 64 6.81 -21.66 23.95
CA PRO A 64 6.56 -22.68 22.92
C PRO A 64 7.13 -22.40 21.54
N LEU A 65 7.50 -21.13 21.23
CA LEU A 65 8.02 -20.74 19.92
C LEU A 65 9.55 -20.70 19.84
N THR A 66 10.28 -21.07 20.90
CA THR A 66 11.74 -21.19 20.83
C THR A 66 12.14 -22.48 20.13
N ALA A 67 13.29 -22.45 19.43
CA ALA A 67 13.79 -23.62 18.69
C ALA A 67 13.95 -24.87 19.59
N GLU A 68 14.42 -24.68 20.84
CA GLU A 68 14.57 -25.74 21.83
C GLU A 68 13.22 -26.35 22.23
N SER A 69 12.22 -25.49 22.50
CA SER A 69 10.87 -25.94 22.87
C SER A 69 10.18 -26.67 21.71
N ILE A 70 10.36 -26.18 20.47
CA ILE A 70 9.84 -26.83 19.27
C ILE A 70 10.43 -28.22 19.11
N ALA A 71 11.75 -28.39 19.28
CA ALA A 71 12.40 -29.69 19.19
C ALA A 71 11.89 -30.66 20.26
N LYS A 72 11.69 -30.18 21.49
CA LYS A 72 11.12 -30.99 22.59
C LYS A 72 9.67 -31.40 22.28
N LEU A 73 8.82 -30.45 21.89
CA LEU A 73 7.41 -30.71 21.56
C LEU A 73 7.25 -31.60 20.31
N ALA A 74 8.20 -31.57 19.39
CA ALA A 74 8.24 -32.48 18.26
C ALA A 74 8.60 -33.90 18.68
N ALA A 75 9.57 -34.10 19.59
CA ALA A 75 9.93 -35.39 20.12
C ALA A 75 8.75 -36.04 20.88
N ASP A 76 7.96 -35.22 21.56
CA ASP A 76 6.76 -35.66 22.32
C ASP A 76 5.50 -35.79 21.41
N SER A 77 5.62 -35.59 20.09
CA SER A 77 4.50 -35.62 19.13
C SER A 77 3.35 -34.64 19.47
N LEU A 78 3.66 -33.51 20.10
CA LEU A 78 2.69 -32.50 20.50
C LEU A 78 2.54 -31.41 19.50
N ILE A 79 3.56 -31.13 18.64
CA ILE A 79 3.52 -30.12 17.59
C ILE A 79 3.00 -30.72 16.28
N MET A 80 2.07 -30.04 15.64
CA MET A 80 1.51 -30.45 14.35
C MET A 80 2.30 -29.86 13.19
N ASN A 81 2.45 -28.55 13.19
CA ASN A 81 3.18 -27.84 12.16
C ASN A 81 3.79 -26.53 12.67
N THR A 82 4.79 -26.07 11.96
CA THR A 82 5.28 -24.70 12.03
C THR A 82 5.17 -24.03 10.69
N GLN A 83 4.94 -22.72 10.71
CA GLN A 83 4.91 -21.87 9.53
C GLN A 83 5.79 -20.65 9.75
N ASP A 84 6.71 -20.42 8.82
CA ASP A 84 7.54 -19.23 8.76
C ASP A 84 7.16 -18.43 7.51
N ASN A 85 6.52 -17.29 7.74
CA ASN A 85 6.05 -16.42 6.68
C ASN A 85 6.87 -15.13 6.69
N ASN A 86 7.60 -14.90 5.60
CA ASN A 86 8.34 -13.68 5.34
C ASN A 86 7.69 -12.94 4.19
N SER A 87 7.41 -11.66 4.35
CA SER A 87 6.91 -10.81 3.28
C SER A 87 7.66 -9.49 3.20
N ILE A 88 7.94 -9.08 1.96
CA ILE A 88 8.53 -7.80 1.63
C ILE A 88 7.56 -7.12 0.66
N SER A 89 7.23 -5.87 0.93
CA SER A 89 6.39 -5.05 0.08
C SER A 89 7.05 -3.73 -0.26
N TYR A 90 6.84 -3.27 -1.47
CA TYR A 90 7.25 -1.97 -1.94
C TYR A 90 6.06 -1.30 -2.61
N ASN A 91 5.77 -0.09 -2.21
CA ASN A 91 4.73 0.75 -2.76
C ASN A 91 5.32 2.07 -3.26
N SER A 92 5.02 2.44 -4.48
CA SER A 92 5.36 3.75 -5.06
C SER A 92 4.09 4.37 -5.62
N SER A 93 3.76 5.57 -5.17
CA SER A 93 2.59 6.31 -5.62
C SER A 93 2.96 7.72 -6.04
N ASN A 94 2.58 8.08 -7.27
CA ASN A 94 2.79 9.40 -7.84
C ASN A 94 1.42 9.97 -8.23
N SER A 95 1.16 11.20 -7.84
CA SER A 95 -0.07 11.91 -8.18
C SER A 95 0.25 13.31 -8.66
N LEU A 96 -0.28 13.66 -9.81
CA LEU A 96 -0.22 15.02 -10.38
C LEU A 96 -1.66 15.51 -10.53
N ARG A 97 -1.93 16.72 -10.05
CA ARG A 97 -3.22 17.39 -10.22
C ARG A 97 -2.97 18.81 -10.74
N GLY A 98 -3.84 19.25 -11.62
CA GLY A 98 -3.81 20.61 -12.15
C GLY A 98 -5.21 21.17 -12.22
N MET A 99 -5.37 22.44 -11.80
CA MET A 99 -6.58 23.22 -11.99
C MET A 99 -6.20 24.49 -12.75
N LEU A 100 -6.85 24.70 -13.89
CA LEU A 100 -6.76 25.92 -14.68
C LEU A 100 -8.12 26.63 -14.62
N GLN A 101 -8.11 27.89 -14.23
CA GLN A 101 -9.29 28.73 -14.23
C GLN A 101 -9.01 29.98 -15.06
N TYR A 102 -9.87 30.23 -16.01
CA TYR A 102 -9.88 31.41 -16.84
C TYR A 102 -11.14 32.21 -16.56
N ASN A 103 -10.99 33.46 -16.15
CA ASN A 103 -12.08 34.39 -15.92
C ASN A 103 -11.94 35.58 -16.87
N ARG A 104 -13.04 35.96 -17.50
CA ARG A 104 -13.06 37.16 -18.39
C ARG A 104 -14.33 37.97 -18.15
N ARG A 105 -14.14 39.23 -17.89
CA ARG A 105 -15.24 40.23 -17.91
C ARG A 105 -15.54 40.63 -19.34
N LEU A 106 -16.82 40.50 -19.75
CA LEU A 106 -17.27 40.79 -21.09
C LEU A 106 -17.95 42.16 -21.11
N GLY A 107 -17.16 43.21 -21.38
CA GLY A 107 -17.65 44.60 -21.52
C GLY A 107 -17.98 45.27 -20.20
N SER A 108 -18.62 46.45 -20.26
CA SER A 108 -18.96 47.32 -19.14
C SER A 108 -20.26 46.89 -18.38
N GLY A 109 -21.00 45.93 -18.91
CA GLY A 109 -22.31 45.54 -18.39
C GLY A 109 -22.28 44.48 -17.24
N GLY A 110 -21.12 44.23 -16.65
CA GLY A 110 -21.00 43.27 -15.53
C GLY A 110 -21.10 41.77 -15.94
N ARG A 111 -21.10 41.46 -17.23
CA ARG A 111 -21.07 40.10 -17.75
C ARG A 111 -19.74 39.42 -17.45
N ASN A 112 -19.77 38.19 -17.03
CA ASN A 112 -18.59 37.42 -16.71
C ASN A 112 -18.65 36.02 -17.32
N PHE A 113 -17.53 35.57 -17.88
CA PHE A 113 -17.34 34.20 -18.33
C PHE A 113 -16.21 33.55 -17.53
N THR A 114 -16.48 32.39 -16.98
CA THR A 114 -15.51 31.58 -16.24
C THR A 114 -15.42 30.20 -16.87
N LEU A 115 -14.20 29.79 -17.22
CA LEU A 115 -13.89 28.42 -17.65
C LEU A 115 -12.94 27.81 -16.61
N ARG A 116 -13.33 26.69 -16.06
CA ARG A 116 -12.50 25.90 -15.13
C ARG A 116 -12.26 24.53 -15.72
N VAL A 117 -11.00 24.11 -15.73
CA VAL A 117 -10.56 22.79 -16.16
C VAL A 117 -9.73 22.18 -15.04
N ASP A 118 -10.13 21.02 -14.57
CA ASP A 118 -9.43 20.24 -13.56
C ASP A 118 -8.94 18.94 -14.22
N GLY A 119 -7.71 18.56 -13.93
CA GLY A 119 -7.12 17.30 -14.37
C GLY A 119 -6.35 16.64 -13.26
N SER A 120 -6.39 15.32 -13.20
CA SER A 120 -5.54 14.55 -12.32
C SER A 120 -5.03 13.28 -13.00
N TYR A 121 -3.80 12.92 -12.66
CA TYR A 121 -3.14 11.70 -13.04
C TYR A 121 -2.54 11.06 -11.80
N GLY A 122 -2.81 9.78 -11.61
CA GLY A 122 -2.24 8.99 -10.53
C GLY A 122 -1.64 7.69 -11.06
N LYS A 123 -0.46 7.36 -10.58
CA LYS A 123 0.20 6.07 -10.83
C LYS A 123 0.61 5.46 -9.50
N THR A 124 0.23 4.21 -9.27
CA THR A 124 0.62 3.44 -8.10
C THR A 124 1.15 2.09 -8.55
N ASP A 125 2.36 1.76 -8.13
CA ASP A 125 2.98 0.45 -8.34
C ASP A 125 3.16 -0.21 -6.98
N VAL A 126 2.49 -1.34 -6.76
CA VAL A 126 2.64 -2.16 -5.56
C VAL A 126 3.32 -3.46 -5.94
N ARG A 127 4.42 -3.77 -5.28
CA ARG A 127 5.17 -5.02 -5.45
C ARG A 127 5.22 -5.73 -4.11
N SER A 128 4.98 -7.02 -4.11
CA SER A 128 5.13 -7.83 -2.91
C SER A 128 5.75 -9.18 -3.25
N LEU A 129 6.63 -9.62 -2.37
CA LEU A 129 7.20 -10.95 -2.37
C LEU A 129 6.88 -11.57 -1.01
N SER A 130 6.25 -12.74 -1.01
CA SER A 130 6.02 -13.49 0.21
C SER A 130 6.56 -14.91 0.06
N THR A 131 7.20 -15.39 1.10
CA THR A 131 7.71 -16.75 1.24
C THR A 131 7.06 -17.36 2.45
N ASN A 132 6.43 -18.52 2.28
CA ASN A 132 5.85 -19.29 3.37
C ASN A 132 6.50 -20.68 3.39
N ALA A 133 7.29 -20.94 4.43
CA ALA A 133 7.88 -22.24 4.70
C ALA A 133 7.04 -22.95 5.75
N VAL A 134 6.62 -24.17 5.45
CA VAL A 134 5.80 -25.01 6.32
C VAL A 134 6.54 -26.29 6.64
N HIS A 135 6.59 -26.65 7.91
CA HIS A 135 7.12 -27.91 8.40
C HIS A 135 5.99 -28.67 9.08
N LEU A 136 5.71 -29.89 8.58
CA LEU A 136 4.69 -30.79 9.08
C LEU A 136 5.36 -31.94 9.86
N TYR A 137 5.20 -31.98 11.17
CA TYR A 137 5.84 -32.94 12.05
C TYR A 137 5.10 -34.29 12.10
N MET A 138 3.81 -34.30 11.77
CA MET A 138 2.98 -35.51 11.80
C MET A 138 2.80 -36.18 10.44
N VAL A 139 3.28 -35.55 9.36
CA VAL A 139 3.19 -36.07 7.99
C VAL A 139 4.59 -36.42 7.54
N ARG A 140 4.84 -37.72 7.30
CA ARG A 140 6.12 -38.20 6.81
C ARG A 140 6.14 -38.30 5.30
N ASN A 141 7.25 -37.90 4.69
CA ASN A 141 7.49 -38.10 3.27
C ASN A 141 7.83 -39.57 2.95
N ALA A 142 8.03 -39.90 1.66
CA ALA A 142 8.37 -41.24 1.20
C ALA A 142 9.67 -41.83 1.81
N LEU A 143 10.54 -40.96 2.38
CA LEU A 143 11.78 -41.34 3.04
C LEU A 143 11.63 -41.49 4.56
N GLY A 144 10.41 -41.35 5.08
CA GLY A 144 10.13 -41.45 6.53
C GLY A 144 10.54 -40.21 7.34
N LEU A 145 10.92 -39.10 6.69
CA LEU A 145 11.26 -37.83 7.29
C LEU A 145 10.02 -36.91 7.35
N ASP A 146 10.04 -35.92 8.24
CA ASP A 146 9.01 -34.91 8.30
C ASP A 146 8.85 -34.18 6.97
N SER A 147 7.61 -33.87 6.61
CA SER A 147 7.30 -33.21 5.34
C SER A 147 7.49 -31.71 5.46
N THR A 148 8.28 -31.13 4.55
CA THR A 148 8.50 -29.68 4.46
C THR A 148 8.18 -29.21 3.06
N TYR A 149 7.56 -28.02 2.97
CA TYR A 149 7.36 -27.35 1.68
C TYR A 149 7.47 -25.85 1.82
N GLN A 150 7.80 -25.18 0.73
CA GLN A 150 7.91 -23.74 0.66
C GLN A 150 7.11 -23.22 -0.53
N THR A 151 6.35 -22.17 -0.28
CA THR A 151 5.60 -21.46 -1.32
C THR A 151 6.13 -20.04 -1.44
N ASN A 152 6.52 -19.64 -2.65
CA ASN A 152 6.93 -18.30 -2.98
C ASN A 152 5.86 -17.64 -3.85
N ARG A 153 5.43 -16.42 -3.46
CA ARG A 153 4.46 -15.65 -4.22
C ARG A 153 5.02 -14.28 -4.51
N TYR A 154 5.08 -13.94 -5.79
CA TYR A 154 5.36 -12.58 -6.25
C TYR A 154 4.08 -11.96 -6.80
N SER A 155 3.81 -10.71 -6.41
CA SER A 155 2.69 -9.93 -6.91
C SER A 155 3.17 -8.55 -7.36
N LEU A 156 2.72 -8.15 -8.53
CA LEU A 156 2.94 -6.82 -9.10
C LEU A 156 1.59 -6.27 -9.52
N THR A 157 1.19 -5.15 -8.91
CA THR A 157 -0.11 -4.52 -9.18
C THR A 157 0.12 -3.07 -9.58
N PRO A 158 0.31 -2.79 -10.88
CA PRO A 158 0.36 -1.44 -11.38
C PRO A 158 -1.07 -0.88 -11.53
N THR A 159 -1.30 0.32 -11.04
CA THR A 159 -2.57 1.05 -11.17
C THR A 159 -2.31 2.42 -11.76
N ARG A 160 -3.15 2.84 -12.71
CA ARG A 160 -3.13 4.18 -13.31
C ARG A 160 -4.53 4.74 -13.31
N ASN A 161 -4.67 5.96 -12.81
CA ASN A 161 -5.93 6.66 -12.73
C ASN A 161 -5.80 8.02 -13.40
N TYR A 162 -6.80 8.37 -14.19
CA TYR A 162 -6.93 9.71 -14.77
C TYR A 162 -8.33 10.24 -14.47
N SER A 163 -8.43 11.51 -14.19
CA SER A 163 -9.70 12.20 -14.19
C SER A 163 -9.51 13.59 -14.81
N TYR A 164 -10.54 14.04 -15.48
CA TYR A 164 -10.61 15.39 -16.01
C TYR A 164 -12.05 15.87 -15.91
N SER A 165 -12.21 17.16 -15.65
CA SER A 165 -13.50 17.83 -15.68
C SER A 165 -13.33 19.24 -16.23
N ALA A 166 -14.34 19.72 -16.93
CA ALA A 166 -14.42 21.08 -17.41
C ALA A 166 -15.77 21.68 -17.07
N GLN A 167 -15.76 22.92 -16.60
CA GLN A 167 -16.97 23.68 -16.26
C GLN A 167 -16.87 25.05 -16.88
N ALA A 168 -17.90 25.43 -17.61
CA ALA A 168 -18.06 26.80 -18.12
C ALA A 168 -19.25 27.46 -17.43
N THR A 169 -19.08 28.68 -16.96
CA THR A 169 -20.12 29.48 -16.32
C THR A 169 -20.19 30.84 -16.97
N TYR A 170 -21.38 31.24 -17.38
CA TYR A 170 -21.66 32.57 -17.86
C TYR A 170 -22.63 33.27 -16.89
N SER A 171 -22.30 34.49 -16.52
CA SER A 171 -23.12 35.32 -15.63
C SER A 171 -23.50 36.62 -16.38
N GLU A 172 -24.80 36.91 -16.38
CA GLU A 172 -25.37 38.13 -16.89
C GLU A 172 -26.05 38.89 -15.76
N PRO A 173 -25.74 40.15 -15.49
CA PRO A 173 -26.47 40.95 -14.51
C PRO A 173 -27.90 41.22 -15.01
N LEU A 174 -28.85 41.19 -14.10
CA LEU A 174 -30.26 41.56 -14.35
C LEU A 174 -30.43 43.07 -14.40
#